data_30d733f1e986c59f2a2142862a680362
#
_entry.id   30d733f1e986c59f2a2142862a680362
#
_cell.length_a   1.000
_cell.length_b   1.000
_cell.length_c   1.000
_cell.angle_alpha   90.00
_cell.angle_beta   90.00
_cell.angle_gamma   90.00
#
_symmetry.space_group_name_H-M   'P 1'
#
loop_
_entity.id
_entity.type
_entity.pdbx_description
1 polymer ?
#
loop_
_entity_poly.entity_id
_entity_poly.type
_entity_poly.pdbx_seq_one_letter_code
_entity_poly.pdbx_strand_id
1 'polypeptide(L)'
;MKHLTPVIHVKDQEQAPRNADICAQAGTKGFFLINHRIPCRKLAEIAAVVRNRFPKAWIGINILDEHPLTAIPQLPPIDGFWADDPCLIEGQPTQDLAESIRKSLKHHHPTALYLGSVSFKYQPQPRNLKAMTQLACKYMDIITTSGEGTGIAADTLKAKEMHLAAGNKPLAIASGITVENIGDYLHYITWFLVATGISIDFYNLNPVLVARLQERIPRQVKIL
;
A
#
# COMPACT_ATOMS: atom_id res chain seq x y z
N MET A 1 -9.36 10.83 6.98
CA MET A 1 -8.40 11.60 6.15
C MET A 1 -8.02 10.74 4.96
N LYS A 2 -7.90 11.31 3.75
CA LYS A 2 -7.44 10.60 2.54
C LYS A 2 -5.93 10.75 2.39
N HIS A 3 -5.27 9.72 1.85
CA HIS A 3 -3.81 9.67 1.70
C HIS A 3 -3.43 9.25 0.29
N LEU A 4 -2.69 10.10 -0.42
CA LEU A 4 -1.89 9.65 -1.54
C LEU A 4 -0.57 9.08 -0.99
N THR A 5 -0.29 7.85 -1.35
CA THR A 5 0.93 7.16 -0.96
C THR A 5 1.57 6.59 -2.23
N PRO A 6 2.43 7.37 -2.91
CA PRO A 6 3.15 6.90 -4.09
C PRO A 6 3.88 5.59 -3.81
N VAL A 7 3.89 4.68 -4.79
CA VAL A 7 4.62 3.41 -4.70
C VAL A 7 5.85 3.50 -5.59
N ILE A 8 7.03 3.50 -4.97
CA ILE A 8 8.31 3.57 -5.63
C ILE A 8 8.80 2.16 -5.91
N HIS A 9 8.84 1.76 -7.18
CA HIS A 9 9.50 0.53 -7.62
C HIS A 9 11.01 0.73 -7.49
N VAL A 10 11.61 0.10 -6.49
CA VAL A 10 13.02 0.35 -6.15
C VAL A 10 13.94 -0.40 -7.12
N LYS A 11 14.90 0.34 -7.67
CA LYS A 11 15.96 -0.17 -8.54
C LYS A 11 17.31 -0.19 -7.82
N ASP A 12 17.69 0.95 -7.24
CA ASP A 12 19.00 1.16 -6.62
C ASP A 12 18.98 2.29 -5.58
N GLN A 13 20.13 2.51 -4.93
CA GLN A 13 20.30 3.50 -3.86
C GLN A 13 20.25 4.96 -4.33
N GLU A 14 20.38 5.22 -5.62
CA GLU A 14 20.30 6.57 -6.18
C GLU A 14 18.87 6.89 -6.63
N GLN A 15 18.21 5.93 -7.26
CA GLN A 15 16.87 6.13 -7.82
C GLN A 15 15.81 6.26 -6.72
N ALA A 16 15.84 5.44 -5.67
CA ALA A 16 14.81 5.46 -4.64
C ALA A 16 14.76 6.82 -3.88
N PRO A 17 15.88 7.41 -3.42
CA PRO A 17 15.85 8.75 -2.81
C PRO A 17 15.39 9.85 -3.78
N ARG A 18 15.73 9.80 -5.08
CA ARG A 18 15.23 10.78 -6.07
C ARG A 18 13.71 10.74 -6.19
N ASN A 19 13.13 9.57 -6.25
CA ASN A 19 11.66 9.44 -6.27
C ASN A 19 11.03 9.88 -4.94
N ALA A 20 11.69 9.62 -3.82
CA ALA A 20 11.24 10.13 -2.52
C ALA A 20 11.28 11.66 -2.43
N ASP A 21 12.27 12.32 -3.04
CA ASP A 21 12.31 13.78 -3.18
C ASP A 21 11.10 14.30 -3.97
N ILE A 22 10.73 13.64 -5.08
CA ILE A 22 9.53 14.00 -5.86
C ILE A 22 8.27 13.92 -4.98
N CYS A 23 8.13 12.84 -4.20
CA CYS A 23 7.02 12.68 -3.27
C CYS A 23 6.97 13.80 -2.23
N ALA A 24 8.10 14.11 -1.61
CA ALA A 24 8.22 15.16 -0.61
C ALA A 24 7.89 16.55 -1.18
N GLN A 25 8.41 16.88 -2.38
CA GLN A 25 8.15 18.14 -3.07
C GLN A 25 6.66 18.30 -3.45
N ALA A 26 6.00 17.20 -3.82
CA ALA A 26 4.56 17.19 -4.07
C ALA A 26 3.72 17.31 -2.79
N GLY A 27 4.32 17.24 -1.61
CA GLY A 27 3.63 17.35 -0.33
C GLY A 27 2.92 16.07 0.12
N THR A 28 3.30 14.89 -0.40
CA THR A 28 2.81 13.63 0.13
C THR A 28 3.39 13.40 1.52
N LYS A 29 2.62 12.74 2.41
CA LYS A 29 3.09 12.46 3.77
C LYS A 29 4.10 11.32 3.84
N GLY A 30 4.15 10.50 2.80
CA GLY A 30 5.02 9.34 2.71
C GLY A 30 4.83 8.57 1.41
N PHE A 31 5.44 7.42 1.33
CA PHE A 31 5.45 6.55 0.15
C PHE A 31 5.71 5.10 0.54
N PHE A 32 5.41 4.18 -0.36
CA PHE A 32 5.85 2.78 -0.28
C PHE A 32 7.12 2.57 -1.10
N LEU A 33 8.00 1.71 -0.60
CA LEU A 33 9.11 1.12 -1.33
C LEU A 33 8.77 -0.35 -1.63
N ILE A 34 8.89 -0.76 -2.89
CA ILE A 34 8.57 -2.11 -3.33
C ILE A 34 9.70 -2.69 -4.17
N ASN A 35 10.05 -3.95 -3.94
CA ASN A 35 11.02 -4.67 -4.75
C ASN A 35 10.32 -5.45 -5.88
N HIS A 36 10.98 -5.47 -7.05
CA HIS A 36 10.56 -6.32 -8.18
C HIS A 36 11.74 -7.15 -8.72
N ARG A 37 12.93 -6.55 -8.80
CA ARG A 37 14.13 -7.16 -9.38
C ARG A 37 15.34 -7.12 -8.45
N ILE A 38 15.15 -6.64 -7.24
CA ILE A 38 16.15 -6.65 -6.19
C ILE A 38 15.63 -7.51 -5.02
N PRO A 39 16.52 -8.24 -4.31
CA PRO A 39 16.08 -9.07 -3.19
C PRO A 39 15.66 -8.22 -1.99
N CYS A 40 14.85 -8.82 -1.09
CA CYS A 40 14.37 -8.23 0.16
C CYS A 40 15.49 -7.54 0.94
N ARG A 41 16.62 -8.23 1.16
CA ARG A 41 17.79 -7.67 1.84
C ARG A 41 18.27 -6.36 1.20
N LYS A 42 18.31 -6.30 -0.14
CA LYS A 42 18.76 -5.08 -0.84
C LYS A 42 17.75 -3.95 -0.70
N LEU A 43 16.45 -4.26 -0.72
CA LEU A 43 15.41 -3.27 -0.43
C LEU A 43 15.56 -2.75 1.00
N ALA A 44 15.82 -3.61 1.98
CA ALA A 44 16.00 -3.21 3.39
C ALA A 44 17.19 -2.23 3.56
N GLU A 45 18.32 -2.50 2.90
CA GLU A 45 19.49 -1.60 2.87
C GLU A 45 19.11 -0.22 2.28
N ILE A 46 18.42 -0.20 1.14
CA ILE A 46 18.00 1.04 0.48
C ILE A 46 16.96 1.78 1.34
N ALA A 47 16.04 1.07 1.96
CA ALA A 47 15.04 1.66 2.84
C ALA A 47 15.68 2.36 4.05
N ALA A 48 16.77 1.82 4.61
CA ALA A 48 17.53 2.47 5.68
C ALA A 48 18.17 3.78 5.19
N VAL A 49 18.73 3.81 3.97
CA VAL A 49 19.26 5.04 3.36
C VAL A 49 18.16 6.09 3.17
N VAL A 50 17.01 5.66 2.63
CA VAL A 50 15.85 6.55 2.43
C VAL A 50 15.33 7.07 3.77
N ARG A 51 15.24 6.22 4.81
CA ARG A 51 14.83 6.62 6.16
C ARG A 51 15.76 7.70 6.75
N ASN A 52 17.07 7.53 6.59
CA ASN A 52 18.04 8.53 7.08
C ASN A 52 17.86 9.88 6.38
N ARG A 53 17.56 9.90 5.10
CA ARG A 53 17.33 11.13 4.33
C ARG A 53 15.96 11.77 4.62
N PHE A 54 14.95 10.97 4.91
CA PHE A 54 13.57 11.40 5.15
C PHE A 54 13.06 10.92 6.53
N PRO A 55 13.65 11.39 7.65
CA PRO A 55 13.35 10.85 8.99
C PRO A 55 11.91 11.09 9.45
N LYS A 56 11.22 12.07 8.87
CA LYS A 56 9.83 12.42 9.19
C LYS A 56 8.80 11.87 8.20
N ALA A 57 9.23 11.28 7.08
CA ALA A 57 8.31 10.71 6.11
C ALA A 57 7.72 9.40 6.64
N TRP A 58 6.45 9.15 6.35
CA TRP A 58 5.84 7.85 6.53
C TRP A 58 6.37 6.90 5.44
N ILE A 59 7.07 5.83 5.81
CA ILE A 59 7.66 4.88 4.87
C ILE A 59 7.05 3.50 5.08
N GLY A 60 6.33 3.03 4.06
CA GLY A 60 5.84 1.66 3.97
C GLY A 60 6.75 0.80 3.09
N ILE A 61 6.71 -0.51 3.32
CA ILE A 61 7.45 -1.50 2.51
C ILE A 61 6.49 -2.59 2.04
N ASN A 62 6.66 -3.00 0.78
CA ASN A 62 6.05 -4.17 0.19
C ASN A 62 7.16 -5.09 -0.35
N ILE A 63 7.14 -6.36 0.04
CA ILE A 63 8.11 -7.38 -0.37
C ILE A 63 7.40 -8.41 -1.24
N LEU A 64 7.96 -8.69 -2.43
CA LEU A 64 7.38 -9.58 -3.43
C LEU A 64 8.09 -10.92 -3.57
N ASP A 65 9.35 -11.01 -3.15
CA ASP A 65 10.23 -12.18 -3.36
C ASP A 65 10.36 -13.08 -2.13
N GLU A 66 9.85 -12.65 -0.97
CA GLU A 66 9.89 -13.43 0.26
C GLU A 66 8.54 -13.45 0.97
N HIS A 67 8.31 -14.54 1.71
CA HIS A 67 7.13 -14.65 2.57
C HIS A 67 7.19 -13.60 3.70
N PRO A 68 6.06 -12.97 4.11
CA PRO A 68 6.06 -11.93 5.14
C PRO A 68 6.75 -12.32 6.45
N LEU A 69 6.61 -13.56 6.91
CA LEU A 69 7.26 -14.03 8.15
C LEU A 69 8.79 -14.05 8.05
N THR A 70 9.35 -14.23 6.85
CA THR A 70 10.78 -14.18 6.60
C THR A 70 11.27 -12.75 6.41
N ALA A 71 10.49 -11.94 5.69
CA ALA A 71 10.85 -10.58 5.34
C ALA A 71 10.80 -9.61 6.53
N ILE A 72 9.72 -9.63 7.31
CA ILE A 72 9.47 -8.66 8.39
C ILE A 72 10.65 -8.49 9.36
N PRO A 73 11.31 -9.57 9.86
CA PRO A 73 12.44 -9.43 10.78
C PRO A 73 13.69 -8.76 10.18
N GLN A 74 13.80 -8.70 8.85
CA GLN A 74 14.96 -8.15 8.14
C GLN A 74 14.83 -6.65 7.86
N LEU A 75 13.63 -6.08 8.04
CA LEU A 75 13.36 -4.70 7.66
C LEU A 75 13.90 -3.70 8.68
N PRO A 76 14.39 -2.53 8.23
CA PRO A 76 14.71 -1.41 9.13
C PRO A 76 13.40 -0.86 9.75
N PRO A 77 13.47 0.11 10.67
CA PRO A 77 12.28 0.78 11.19
C PRO A 77 11.38 1.32 10.06
N ILE A 78 10.13 0.84 10.02
CA ILE A 78 9.10 1.18 9.03
C ILE A 78 7.83 1.68 9.71
N ASP A 79 7.00 2.42 8.95
CA ASP A 79 5.70 2.91 9.40
C ASP A 79 4.53 2.09 8.85
N GLY A 80 4.78 1.27 7.84
CA GLY A 80 3.79 0.36 7.27
C GLY A 80 4.41 -0.84 6.55
N PHE A 81 3.72 -1.95 6.63
CA PHE A 81 4.03 -3.17 5.87
C PHE A 81 2.83 -3.56 5.02
N TRP A 82 3.06 -3.80 3.74
CA TRP A 82 2.01 -4.23 2.83
C TRP A 82 2.33 -5.63 2.30
N ALA A 83 1.41 -6.58 2.51
CA ALA A 83 1.44 -7.92 1.94
C ALA A 83 0.43 -8.04 0.79
N ASP A 84 0.90 -8.42 -0.40
CA ASP A 84 0.02 -8.74 -1.51
C ASP A 84 -0.82 -9.97 -1.19
N ASP A 85 -0.22 -10.99 -0.58
CA ASP A 85 -0.90 -12.14 0.00
C ASP A 85 -0.78 -12.11 1.55
N PRO A 86 -1.85 -11.79 2.26
CA PRO A 86 -1.88 -11.83 3.72
C PRO A 86 -2.14 -13.23 4.31
N CYS A 87 -2.16 -14.26 3.47
CA CYS A 87 -2.44 -15.66 3.84
C CYS A 87 -3.81 -15.88 4.51
N LEU A 88 -4.82 -15.10 4.11
CA LEU A 88 -6.21 -15.33 4.51
C LEU A 88 -6.85 -16.40 3.63
N ILE A 89 -7.51 -17.37 4.24
CA ILE A 89 -8.17 -18.48 3.51
C ILE A 89 -9.67 -18.43 3.76
N GLU A 90 -10.43 -18.25 2.68
CA GLU A 90 -11.89 -18.20 2.74
C GLU A 90 -12.48 -19.50 3.28
N GLY A 91 -13.41 -19.38 4.23
CA GLY A 91 -14.13 -20.53 4.81
C GLY A 91 -13.36 -21.32 5.87
N GLN A 92 -12.10 -21.01 6.15
CA GLN A 92 -11.38 -21.64 7.25
C GLN A 92 -11.74 -20.98 8.59
N PRO A 93 -11.94 -21.80 9.65
CA PRO A 93 -12.31 -21.29 10.99
C PRO A 93 -11.15 -20.56 11.68
N THR A 94 -9.91 -20.97 11.41
CA THR A 94 -8.68 -20.34 11.94
C THR A 94 -7.83 -19.78 10.80
N GLN A 95 -7.07 -18.73 11.08
CA GLN A 95 -6.22 -18.04 10.13
C GLN A 95 -4.79 -17.95 10.69
N ASP A 96 -4.19 -19.10 10.97
CA ASP A 96 -2.95 -19.21 11.77
C ASP A 96 -1.77 -18.49 11.13
N LEU A 97 -1.64 -18.53 9.79
CA LEU A 97 -0.58 -17.79 9.08
C LEU A 97 -0.82 -16.28 9.12
N ALA A 98 -2.04 -15.83 8.85
CA ALA A 98 -2.37 -14.39 8.90
C ALA A 98 -2.17 -13.83 10.33
N GLU A 99 -2.54 -14.57 11.35
CA GLU A 99 -2.31 -14.20 12.74
C GLU A 99 -0.79 -14.18 13.07
N SER A 100 -0.02 -15.13 12.55
CA SER A 100 1.42 -15.17 12.75
C SER A 100 2.11 -13.99 12.08
N ILE A 101 1.70 -13.60 10.86
CA ILE A 101 2.20 -12.40 10.17
C ILE A 101 1.89 -11.15 11.00
N ARG A 102 0.66 -10.99 11.46
CA ARG A 102 0.25 -9.87 12.30
C ARG A 102 1.07 -9.78 13.59
N LYS A 103 1.29 -10.91 14.28
CA LYS A 103 2.11 -10.98 15.51
C LYS A 103 3.57 -10.64 15.22
N SER A 104 4.15 -11.20 14.16
CA SER A 104 5.52 -10.89 13.73
C SER A 104 5.72 -9.40 13.47
N LEU A 105 4.80 -8.79 12.72
CA LEU A 105 4.87 -7.35 12.47
C LEU A 105 4.79 -6.53 13.75
N LYS A 106 3.86 -6.85 14.65
CA LYS A 106 3.74 -6.12 15.93
C LYS A 106 4.92 -6.35 16.87
N HIS A 107 5.61 -7.48 16.78
CA HIS A 107 6.82 -7.76 17.54
C HIS A 107 8.02 -6.93 17.04
N HIS A 108 8.26 -6.92 15.71
CA HIS A 108 9.42 -6.27 15.13
C HIS A 108 9.21 -4.77 14.86
N HIS A 109 7.96 -4.37 14.54
CA HIS A 109 7.57 -3.01 14.18
C HIS A 109 6.25 -2.63 14.86
N PRO A 110 6.26 -2.38 16.19
CA PRO A 110 5.02 -2.23 17.00
C PRO A 110 4.08 -1.12 16.52
N THR A 111 4.62 -0.07 15.94
CA THR A 111 3.85 1.11 15.45
C THR A 111 3.47 1.04 13.99
N ALA A 112 4.02 0.06 13.24
CA ALA A 112 3.73 -0.07 11.81
C ALA A 112 2.28 -0.48 11.55
N LEU A 113 1.67 0.14 10.54
CA LEU A 113 0.37 -0.25 10.03
C LEU A 113 0.51 -1.49 9.14
N TYR A 114 -0.38 -2.46 9.33
CA TYR A 114 -0.46 -3.64 8.47
C TYR A 114 -1.48 -3.43 7.36
N LEU A 115 -1.01 -3.43 6.12
CA LEU A 115 -1.84 -3.43 4.92
C LEU A 115 -1.84 -4.84 4.33
N GLY A 116 -3.00 -5.44 4.16
CA GLY A 116 -3.12 -6.76 3.54
C GLY A 116 -4.17 -6.77 2.45
N SER A 117 -3.94 -7.55 1.41
CA SER A 117 -4.77 -7.49 0.20
C SER A 117 -5.92 -8.49 0.24
N VAL A 118 -7.07 -8.07 -0.28
CA VAL A 118 -8.28 -8.86 -0.50
C VAL A 118 -8.78 -8.60 -1.91
N SER A 119 -9.11 -9.66 -2.65
CA SER A 119 -9.55 -9.55 -4.05
C SER A 119 -8.54 -8.73 -4.87
N PHE A 120 -7.30 -9.19 -4.86
CA PHE A 120 -6.15 -8.49 -5.42
C PHE A 120 -5.76 -9.07 -6.79
N LYS A 121 -5.05 -8.27 -7.59
CA LYS A 121 -4.56 -8.66 -8.92
C LYS A 121 -3.76 -9.96 -8.85
N TYR A 122 -3.90 -10.77 -9.88
CA TYR A 122 -3.20 -12.05 -10.05
C TYR A 122 -3.46 -13.09 -8.94
N GLN A 123 -4.48 -12.86 -8.10
CA GLN A 123 -4.90 -13.79 -7.06
C GLN A 123 -6.31 -14.34 -7.34
N PRO A 124 -6.64 -15.53 -6.83
CA PRO A 124 -8.01 -16.03 -6.89
C PRO A 124 -8.97 -15.04 -6.24
N GLN A 125 -10.08 -14.76 -6.92
CA GLN A 125 -11.10 -13.89 -6.35
C GLN A 125 -11.90 -14.67 -5.29
N PRO A 126 -12.25 -14.04 -4.16
CA PRO A 126 -13.05 -14.69 -3.14
C PRO A 126 -14.46 -14.98 -3.66
N ARG A 127 -15.04 -16.11 -3.25
CA ARG A 127 -16.43 -16.46 -3.57
C ARG A 127 -17.42 -15.50 -2.90
N ASN A 128 -17.05 -14.99 -1.72
CA ASN A 128 -17.84 -14.02 -0.97
C ASN A 128 -16.94 -12.85 -0.54
N LEU A 129 -16.92 -11.80 -1.37
CA LEU A 129 -16.10 -10.61 -1.14
C LEU A 129 -16.43 -9.93 0.18
N LYS A 130 -17.72 -9.82 0.54
CA LYS A 130 -18.16 -9.24 1.80
C LYS A 130 -17.59 -10.00 3.01
N ALA A 131 -17.73 -11.33 3.02
CA ALA A 131 -17.24 -12.16 4.12
C ALA A 131 -15.70 -12.10 4.24
N MET A 132 -14.97 -12.13 3.10
CA MET A 132 -13.51 -11.99 3.11
C MET A 132 -13.06 -10.62 3.59
N THR A 133 -13.75 -9.54 3.20
CA THR A 133 -13.45 -8.19 3.70
C THR A 133 -13.66 -8.10 5.20
N GLN A 134 -14.76 -8.65 5.73
CA GLN A 134 -15.04 -8.70 7.17
C GLN A 134 -14.02 -9.54 7.93
N LEU A 135 -13.57 -10.66 7.35
CA LEU A 135 -12.50 -11.48 7.92
C LEU A 135 -11.19 -10.68 8.00
N ALA A 136 -10.81 -10.00 6.92
CA ALA A 136 -9.60 -9.18 6.84
C ALA A 136 -9.57 -8.05 7.90
N CYS A 137 -10.73 -7.50 8.29
CA CYS A 137 -10.83 -6.48 9.33
C CYS A 137 -10.24 -6.92 10.69
N LYS A 138 -10.18 -8.23 10.95
CA LYS A 138 -9.66 -8.79 12.21
C LYS A 138 -8.14 -8.83 12.26
N TYR A 139 -7.49 -8.90 11.10
CA TYR A 139 -6.05 -9.16 10.98
C TYR A 139 -5.24 -7.95 10.51
N MET A 140 -5.87 -7.00 9.83
CA MET A 140 -5.20 -5.87 9.18
C MET A 140 -5.69 -4.54 9.73
N ASP A 141 -4.81 -3.54 9.67
CA ASP A 141 -5.16 -2.15 9.98
C ASP A 141 -5.84 -1.48 8.79
N ILE A 142 -5.42 -1.82 7.57
CA ILE A 142 -5.93 -1.30 6.31
C ILE A 142 -6.10 -2.46 5.33
N ILE A 143 -7.27 -2.57 4.69
CA ILE A 143 -7.53 -3.60 3.69
C ILE A 143 -7.24 -3.02 2.30
N THR A 144 -6.34 -3.67 1.56
CA THR A 144 -5.95 -3.24 0.21
C THR A 144 -6.70 -4.05 -0.84
N THR A 145 -7.07 -3.41 -1.95
CA THR A 145 -7.63 -4.07 -3.14
C THR A 145 -7.06 -3.47 -4.41
N SER A 146 -7.29 -4.13 -5.54
CA SER A 146 -6.88 -3.64 -6.87
C SER A 146 -7.85 -4.08 -7.95
N GLY A 147 -7.65 -3.63 -9.18
CA GLY A 147 -8.22 -4.27 -10.36
C GLY A 147 -7.59 -5.63 -10.65
N GLU A 148 -7.92 -6.20 -11.80
CA GLU A 148 -7.48 -7.55 -12.18
C GLU A 148 -5.99 -7.62 -12.54
N GLY A 149 -5.37 -6.49 -12.89
CA GLY A 149 -3.98 -6.42 -13.33
C GLY A 149 -3.29 -5.11 -12.98
N THR A 150 -1.98 -5.06 -13.24
CA THR A 150 -1.19 -3.83 -13.08
C THR A 150 -1.67 -2.74 -14.03
N GLY A 151 -1.93 -1.55 -13.53
CA GLY A 151 -2.44 -0.42 -14.31
C GLY A 151 -3.96 -0.48 -14.58
N ILE A 152 -4.65 -1.53 -14.14
CA ILE A 152 -6.10 -1.66 -14.25
C ILE A 152 -6.72 -1.27 -12.92
N ALA A 153 -7.62 -0.28 -12.95
CA ALA A 153 -8.34 0.15 -11.76
C ALA A 153 -9.38 -0.90 -11.33
N ALA A 154 -9.61 -1.03 -10.03
CA ALA A 154 -10.71 -1.84 -9.52
C ALA A 154 -12.06 -1.24 -9.96
N ASP A 155 -13.07 -2.08 -10.16
CA ASP A 155 -14.43 -1.61 -10.34
C ASP A 155 -14.88 -0.80 -9.09
N THR A 156 -15.53 0.33 -9.33
CA THR A 156 -16.08 1.18 -8.27
C THR A 156 -17.16 0.47 -7.44
N LEU A 157 -17.92 -0.45 -8.05
CA LEU A 157 -18.88 -1.29 -7.31
C LEU A 157 -18.17 -2.23 -6.33
N LYS A 158 -17.04 -2.82 -6.72
CA LYS A 158 -16.19 -3.60 -5.82
C LYS A 158 -15.68 -2.75 -4.64
N ALA A 159 -15.17 -1.54 -4.92
CA ALA A 159 -14.70 -0.63 -3.89
C ALA A 159 -15.83 -0.24 -2.92
N LYS A 160 -17.04 0.00 -3.42
CA LYS A 160 -18.24 0.29 -2.63
C LYS A 160 -18.65 -0.91 -1.76
N GLU A 161 -18.71 -2.12 -2.33
CA GLU A 161 -19.05 -3.33 -1.59
C GLU A 161 -18.08 -3.58 -0.43
N MET A 162 -16.78 -3.49 -0.69
CA MET A 162 -15.74 -3.63 0.34
C MET A 162 -15.86 -2.55 1.40
N HIS A 163 -16.13 -1.30 1.03
CA HIS A 163 -16.33 -0.20 1.97
C HIS A 163 -17.48 -0.47 2.94
N LEU A 164 -18.63 -0.91 2.41
CA LEU A 164 -19.78 -1.28 3.23
C LEU A 164 -19.49 -2.48 4.15
N ALA A 165 -18.73 -3.46 3.66
CA ALA A 165 -18.33 -4.63 4.43
C ALA A 165 -17.30 -4.33 5.52
N ALA A 166 -16.37 -3.40 5.24
CA ALA A 166 -15.30 -3.01 6.15
C ALA A 166 -15.77 -2.10 7.30
N GLY A 167 -16.92 -1.43 7.14
CA GLY A 167 -17.43 -0.49 8.13
C GLY A 167 -16.45 0.67 8.36
N ASN A 168 -15.92 0.78 9.56
CA ASN A 168 -14.98 1.85 9.93
C ASN A 168 -13.51 1.54 9.59
N LYS A 169 -13.18 0.34 9.10
CA LYS A 169 -11.81 0.01 8.69
C LYS A 169 -11.43 0.76 7.42
N PRO A 170 -10.24 1.37 7.38
CA PRO A 170 -9.76 2.04 6.18
C PRO A 170 -9.55 1.05 5.04
N LEU A 171 -9.90 1.48 3.82
CA LEU A 171 -9.57 0.77 2.59
C LEU A 171 -8.44 1.47 1.84
N ALA A 172 -7.56 0.68 1.25
CA ALA A 172 -6.58 1.11 0.28
C ALA A 172 -6.90 0.55 -1.10
N ILE A 173 -6.60 1.33 -2.15
CA ILE A 173 -6.63 0.86 -3.53
C ILE A 173 -5.24 0.95 -4.14
N ALA A 174 -4.80 -0.13 -4.78
CA ALA A 174 -3.58 -0.19 -5.56
C ALA A 174 -3.91 -0.47 -7.03
N SER A 175 -3.05 -0.02 -7.93
CA SER A 175 -3.18 -0.15 -9.38
C SER A 175 -4.28 0.73 -10.02
N GLY A 176 -4.00 1.21 -11.22
CA GLY A 176 -4.95 1.85 -12.12
C GLY A 176 -5.50 3.21 -11.70
N ILE A 177 -5.04 3.79 -10.59
CA ILE A 177 -5.47 5.12 -10.17
C ILE A 177 -4.65 6.20 -10.92
N THR A 178 -5.38 7.18 -11.46
CA THR A 178 -4.83 8.33 -12.21
C THR A 178 -5.48 9.63 -11.72
N VAL A 179 -4.97 10.75 -12.23
CA VAL A 179 -5.53 12.09 -11.96
C VAL A 179 -7.00 12.19 -12.42
N GLU A 180 -7.34 11.46 -13.49
CA GLU A 180 -8.66 11.50 -14.12
C GLU A 180 -9.70 10.70 -13.33
N ASN A 181 -9.34 9.52 -12.81
CA ASN A 181 -10.31 8.60 -12.21
C ASN A 181 -10.33 8.58 -10.66
N ILE A 182 -9.36 9.20 -9.98
CA ILE A 182 -9.31 9.16 -8.50
C ILE A 182 -10.60 9.66 -7.85
N GLY A 183 -11.30 10.60 -8.49
CA GLY A 183 -12.55 11.16 -8.02
C GLY A 183 -13.62 10.12 -7.72
N ASP A 184 -13.69 9.05 -8.53
CA ASP A 184 -14.69 7.99 -8.44
C ASP A 184 -14.53 7.14 -7.17
N TYR A 185 -13.34 7.16 -6.57
CA TYR A 185 -12.98 6.34 -5.41
C TYR A 185 -12.96 7.11 -4.09
N LEU A 186 -13.00 8.44 -4.12
CA LEU A 186 -12.85 9.27 -2.91
C LEU A 186 -13.90 8.99 -1.83
N HIS A 187 -15.09 8.49 -2.18
CA HIS A 187 -16.11 8.14 -1.20
C HIS A 187 -15.80 6.85 -0.43
N TYR A 188 -15.10 5.89 -1.05
CA TYR A 188 -14.92 4.55 -0.53
C TYR A 188 -13.51 4.28 -0.01
N ILE A 189 -12.50 4.92 -0.62
CA ILE A 189 -11.09 4.65 -0.40
C ILE A 189 -10.47 5.72 0.49
N THR A 190 -9.61 5.28 1.40
CA THR A 190 -8.86 6.13 2.32
C THR A 190 -7.39 6.28 1.89
N TRP A 191 -6.78 5.21 1.37
CA TRP A 191 -5.38 5.18 0.95
C TRP A 191 -5.26 4.85 -0.53
N PHE A 192 -4.54 5.69 -1.27
CA PHE A 192 -4.30 5.53 -2.69
C PHE A 192 -2.83 5.17 -2.91
N LEU A 193 -2.57 3.87 -3.18
CA LEU A 193 -1.23 3.31 -3.43
C LEU A 193 -0.97 3.35 -4.92
N VAL A 194 -0.29 4.39 -5.40
CA VAL A 194 -0.21 4.68 -6.83
C VAL A 194 1.22 4.60 -7.34
N ALA A 195 1.42 3.81 -8.39
CA ALA A 195 2.67 3.74 -9.15
C ALA A 195 2.46 4.18 -10.61
N THR A 196 1.92 3.30 -11.45
CA THR A 196 1.83 3.48 -12.91
C THR A 196 1.17 4.80 -13.33
N GLY A 197 0.10 5.21 -12.64
CA GLY A 197 -0.64 6.44 -12.97
C GLY A 197 0.12 7.75 -12.69
N ILE A 198 1.27 7.68 -12.04
CA ILE A 198 2.12 8.83 -11.70
C ILE A 198 3.59 8.64 -12.13
N SER A 199 3.88 7.66 -12.99
CA SER A 199 5.24 7.33 -13.42
C SER A 199 5.50 7.75 -14.87
N ILE A 200 6.77 8.04 -15.18
CA ILE A 200 7.29 8.20 -16.56
C ILE A 200 7.55 6.81 -17.16
N ASP A 201 8.16 5.95 -16.37
CA ASP A 201 8.46 4.56 -16.67
C ASP A 201 8.35 3.68 -15.41
N PHE A 202 8.75 2.42 -15.50
CA PHE A 202 8.61 1.47 -14.39
C PHE A 202 9.30 1.93 -13.09
N TYR A 203 10.39 2.69 -13.18
CA TYR A 203 11.21 3.07 -12.03
C TYR A 203 11.16 4.56 -11.68
N ASN A 204 10.69 5.41 -12.57
CA ASN A 204 10.79 6.86 -12.41
C ASN A 204 9.41 7.51 -12.29
N LEU A 205 9.17 8.19 -11.16
CA LEU A 205 7.98 8.98 -10.95
C LEU A 205 8.00 10.26 -11.81
N ASN A 206 6.81 10.69 -12.23
CA ASN A 206 6.62 11.96 -12.90
C ASN A 206 6.24 13.04 -11.87
N PRO A 207 7.09 14.06 -11.60
CA PRO A 207 6.82 15.05 -10.57
C PRO A 207 5.53 15.83 -10.81
N VAL A 208 5.17 16.10 -12.07
CA VAL A 208 3.94 16.81 -12.42
C VAL A 208 2.72 15.95 -12.10
N LEU A 209 2.74 14.66 -12.44
CA LEU A 209 1.61 13.77 -12.17
C LEU A 209 1.45 13.49 -10.66
N VAL A 210 2.55 13.35 -9.91
CA VAL A 210 2.49 13.20 -8.45
C VAL A 210 1.85 14.43 -7.82
N ALA A 211 2.27 15.64 -8.21
CA ALA A 211 1.71 16.89 -7.68
C ALA A 211 0.22 17.03 -8.04
N ARG A 212 -0.15 16.82 -9.31
CA ARG A 212 -1.55 16.89 -9.76
C ARG A 212 -2.45 15.87 -9.05
N LEU A 213 -1.96 14.65 -8.83
CA LEU A 213 -2.73 13.64 -8.11
C LEU A 213 -2.88 14.01 -6.63
N GLN A 214 -1.84 14.55 -6.00
CA GLN A 214 -1.88 15.04 -4.62
C GLN A 214 -2.90 16.19 -4.45
N GLU A 215 -3.05 17.06 -5.43
CA GLU A 215 -4.05 18.13 -5.43
C GLU A 215 -5.50 17.60 -5.44
N ARG A 216 -5.72 16.40 -6.00
CA ARG A 216 -7.04 15.74 -5.99
C ARG A 216 -7.41 15.15 -4.63
N ILE A 217 -6.45 14.97 -3.73
CA ILE A 217 -6.71 14.47 -2.37
C ILE A 217 -7.28 15.63 -1.52
N PRO A 218 -8.49 15.49 -0.98
CA PRO A 218 -9.09 16.54 -0.15
C PRO A 218 -8.20 16.87 1.06
N ARG A 219 -7.78 18.10 1.18
CA ARG A 219 -7.12 18.61 2.38
C ARG A 219 -8.14 18.70 3.51
N GLN A 220 -7.78 18.26 4.71
CA GLN A 220 -8.61 18.63 5.88
C GLN A 220 -8.58 20.13 6.03
N VAL A 221 -9.73 20.77 5.81
CA VAL A 221 -9.94 22.11 6.33
C VAL A 221 -9.98 21.95 7.85
N LYS A 222 -9.00 22.45 8.58
CA LYS A 222 -9.15 22.66 10.02
C LYS A 222 -10.31 23.66 10.15
N ILE A 223 -11.45 23.19 10.59
CA ILE A 223 -12.47 24.08 11.14
C ILE A 223 -11.86 24.60 12.43
N LEU A 224 -11.48 25.87 12.42
CA LEU A 224 -11.03 26.64 13.58
C LEU A 224 -12.18 26.78 14.58
#